data_5af014546b72cde6c1f1e67f8c3e6e1a
#
_entry.id   5af014546b72cde6c1f1e67f8c3e6e1a
#
_cell.length_a   1.000
_cell.length_b   1.000
_cell.length_c   1.000
_cell.angle_alpha   90.00
_cell.angle_beta   90.00
_cell.angle_gamma   90.00
#
_symmetry.space_group_name_H-M   'P 1'
#
loop_
_entity.id
_entity.type
_entity.pdbx_description
1 polymer ?
#
loop_
_entity_poly.entity_id
_entity_poly.type
_entity_poly.pdbx_seq_one_letter_code
_entity_poly.pdbx_strand_id
1 'polypeptide(L)'
;GYTRYFTAASIWGVAARTPAPLRRWVAHGLSSVPAARWDALHGWVAPALPGRLRAVRAGEKLHKLARTLGARHAHETYRERVSHWRTPADLVIGAREPADALTDPRCWPATDSLQHHMMAMDALTYLPDDILAKVDRAAMAVSLETRVPFLDHRVVELAWRRACSKPCFTC
;
A
#
# COMPACT_ATOMS: atom_id res chain seq x y z
N GLY A 1 -13.72 -1.91 -0.63
CA GLY A 1 -13.12 -2.37 -1.64
C GLY A 1 -11.70 -2.07 -2.06
N TYR A 2 -11.28 -2.81 -3.05
CA TYR A 2 -9.92 -2.83 -3.58
C TYR A 2 -9.61 -1.67 -4.55
N THR A 3 -10.43 -0.63 -4.63
CA THR A 3 -10.20 0.55 -5.47
C THR A 3 -8.82 1.18 -5.23
N ARG A 4 -8.29 1.09 -3.99
CA ARG A 4 -6.95 1.57 -3.65
C ARG A 4 -5.84 0.85 -4.42
N TYR A 5 -6.01 -0.43 -4.75
CA TYR A 5 -5.02 -1.21 -5.50
C TYR A 5 -5.04 -0.85 -6.98
N PHE A 6 -6.22 -0.69 -7.56
CA PHE A 6 -6.36 -0.21 -8.94
C PHE A 6 -5.73 1.17 -9.12
N THR A 7 -6.00 2.09 -8.19
CA THR A 7 -5.38 3.42 -8.21
C THR A 7 -3.85 3.34 -8.09
N ALA A 8 -3.34 2.50 -7.20
CA ALA A 8 -1.90 2.32 -7.04
C ALA A 8 -1.24 1.76 -8.30
N ALA A 9 -1.84 0.72 -8.87
CA ALA A 9 -1.34 0.09 -10.08
C ALA A 9 -1.41 1.02 -11.30
N SER A 10 -2.47 1.83 -11.42
CA SER A 10 -2.59 2.82 -12.49
C SER A 10 -1.50 3.90 -12.37
N ILE A 11 -1.29 4.44 -11.17
CA ILE A 11 -0.22 5.42 -10.93
C ILE A 11 1.14 4.81 -11.23
N TRP A 12 1.39 3.58 -10.74
CA TRP A 12 2.64 2.88 -11.02
C TRP A 12 2.82 2.58 -12.50
N GLY A 13 1.75 2.19 -13.20
CA GLY A 13 1.80 1.93 -14.65
C GLY A 13 2.24 3.14 -15.47
N VAL A 14 1.81 4.34 -15.07
CA VAL A 14 2.29 5.60 -15.66
C VAL A 14 3.73 5.90 -15.23
N ALA A 15 4.02 5.74 -13.94
CA ALA A 15 5.35 5.99 -13.39
C ALA A 15 6.41 5.07 -14.00
N ALA A 16 6.09 3.80 -14.23
CA ALA A 16 7.01 2.82 -14.81
C ALA A 16 7.42 3.14 -16.26
N ARG A 17 6.59 3.88 -17.00
CA ARG A 17 6.90 4.32 -18.36
C ARG A 17 7.82 5.54 -18.39
N THR A 18 8.00 6.22 -17.25
CA THR A 18 8.85 7.41 -17.13
C THR A 18 10.27 7.00 -16.75
N PRO A 19 11.32 7.54 -17.38
CA PRO A 19 12.70 7.27 -17.02
C PRO A 19 12.95 7.52 -15.52
N ALA A 20 13.63 6.56 -14.87
CA ALA A 20 13.86 6.60 -13.42
C ALA A 20 14.51 7.90 -12.90
N PRO A 21 15.51 8.51 -13.59
CA PRO A 21 16.10 9.78 -13.13
C PRO A 21 15.09 10.93 -13.13
N LEU A 22 14.28 11.05 -14.18
CA LEU A 22 13.25 12.10 -14.28
C LEU A 22 12.19 11.91 -13.18
N ARG A 23 11.73 10.70 -12.99
CA ARG A 23 10.76 10.35 -11.96
C ARG A 23 11.25 10.70 -10.55
N ARG A 24 12.51 10.38 -10.24
CA ARG A 24 13.13 10.72 -8.95
C ARG A 24 13.31 12.21 -8.78
N TRP A 25 13.69 12.93 -9.85
CA TRP A 25 13.80 14.38 -9.82
C TRP A 25 12.45 15.04 -9.50
N VAL A 26 11.38 14.62 -10.17
CA VAL A 26 10.01 15.11 -9.88
C VAL A 26 9.60 14.75 -8.44
N ALA A 27 9.86 13.53 -8.01
CA ALA A 27 9.56 13.10 -6.64
C ALA A 27 10.28 13.96 -5.60
N HIS A 28 11.55 14.26 -5.82
CA HIS A 28 12.35 15.13 -4.95
C HIS A 28 11.78 16.55 -4.92
N GLY A 29 11.48 17.13 -6.08
CA GLY A 29 10.88 18.48 -6.17
C GLY A 29 9.55 18.59 -5.45
N LEU A 30 8.67 17.57 -5.59
CA LEU A 30 7.39 17.54 -4.88
C LEU A 30 7.56 17.38 -3.36
N SER A 31 8.56 16.62 -2.92
CA SER A 31 8.81 16.34 -1.50
C SER A 31 9.57 17.46 -0.79
N SER A 32 10.34 18.28 -1.51
CA SER A 32 11.12 19.38 -0.92
C SER A 32 10.25 20.55 -0.43
N VAL A 33 9.01 20.65 -0.94
CA VAL A 33 8.04 21.66 -0.50
C VAL A 33 7.14 21.08 0.60
N PRO A 34 7.04 21.70 1.79
CA PRO A 34 6.16 21.26 2.85
C PRO A 34 4.69 21.15 2.40
N ALA A 35 3.98 20.15 2.90
CA ALA A 35 2.57 19.91 2.54
C ALA A 35 1.68 21.14 2.78
N ALA A 36 1.92 21.87 3.86
CA ALA A 36 1.19 23.09 4.18
C ALA A 36 1.30 24.18 3.09
N ARG A 37 2.47 24.29 2.42
CA ARG A 37 2.64 25.25 1.32
C ARG A 37 1.86 24.80 0.08
N TRP A 38 1.81 23.51 -0.20
CA TRP A 38 0.97 22.95 -1.26
C TRP A 38 -0.52 23.18 -0.99
N ASP A 39 -0.94 23.05 0.27
CA ASP A 39 -2.33 23.32 0.66
C ASP A 39 -2.67 24.80 0.56
N ALA A 40 -1.76 25.70 0.92
CA ALA A 40 -1.93 27.16 0.75
C ALA A 40 -2.05 27.54 -0.73
N LEU A 41 -1.17 26.99 -1.59
CA LEU A 41 -1.23 27.24 -3.04
C LEU A 41 -2.53 26.69 -3.64
N HIS A 42 -2.95 25.49 -3.21
CA HIS A 42 -4.23 24.92 -3.62
C HIS A 42 -5.40 25.80 -3.19
N GLY A 43 -5.38 26.35 -1.98
CA GLY A 43 -6.42 27.25 -1.48
C GLY A 43 -6.62 28.49 -2.36
N TRP A 44 -5.55 29.01 -2.95
CA TRP A 44 -5.59 30.13 -3.89
C TRP A 44 -6.30 29.76 -5.21
N VAL A 45 -6.08 28.54 -5.70
CA VAL A 45 -6.62 28.07 -6.97
C VAL A 45 -7.99 27.38 -6.80
N ALA A 46 -8.30 26.91 -5.59
CA ALA A 46 -9.52 26.15 -5.27
C ALA A 46 -10.83 26.79 -5.74
N PRO A 47 -11.03 28.13 -5.65
CA PRO A 47 -12.26 28.76 -6.15
C PRO A 47 -12.53 28.53 -7.63
N ALA A 48 -11.47 28.38 -8.44
CA ALA A 48 -11.54 28.15 -9.88
C ALA A 48 -11.68 26.67 -10.25
N LEU A 49 -11.54 25.73 -9.27
CA LEU A 49 -11.58 24.31 -9.53
C LEU A 49 -12.99 23.73 -9.41
N PRO A 50 -13.33 22.65 -10.15
CA PRO A 50 -14.55 21.88 -9.96
C PRO A 50 -14.70 21.42 -8.50
N GLY A 51 -15.95 21.37 -7.99
CA GLY A 51 -16.24 21.10 -6.58
C GLY A 51 -15.56 19.85 -6.00
N ARG A 52 -15.37 18.81 -6.81
CA ARG A 52 -14.65 17.57 -6.41
C ARG A 52 -13.17 17.79 -6.09
N LEU A 53 -12.56 18.84 -6.61
CA LEU A 53 -11.16 19.18 -6.41
C LEU A 53 -10.95 20.24 -5.32
N ARG A 54 -12.00 20.97 -4.93
CA ARG A 54 -11.92 22.02 -3.90
C ARG A 54 -11.59 21.48 -2.50
N ALA A 55 -12.16 20.33 -2.14
CA ALA A 55 -12.03 19.74 -0.80
C ALA A 55 -10.85 18.77 -0.69
N VAL A 56 -9.79 18.99 -1.43
CA VAL A 56 -8.64 18.08 -1.48
C VAL A 56 -7.51 18.63 -0.63
N ARG A 57 -6.98 17.80 0.26
CA ARG A 57 -5.66 18.04 0.88
C ARG A 57 -4.58 17.81 -0.18
N ALA A 58 -4.27 18.86 -0.93
CA ALA A 58 -3.37 18.79 -2.07
C ALA A 58 -1.95 18.39 -1.64
N GLY A 59 -1.47 18.96 -0.54
CA GLY A 59 -0.14 18.69 0.00
C GLY A 59 0.05 17.21 0.34
N GLU A 60 -0.90 16.60 1.05
CA GLU A 60 -0.83 15.18 1.39
C GLU A 60 -0.86 14.29 0.15
N LYS A 61 -1.72 14.60 -0.82
CA LYS A 61 -1.82 13.82 -2.07
C LYS A 61 -0.56 13.94 -2.92
N LEU A 62 0.02 15.14 -3.02
CA LEU A 62 1.27 15.37 -3.76
C LEU A 62 2.44 14.64 -3.11
N HIS A 63 2.53 14.64 -1.79
CA HIS A 63 3.54 13.87 -1.07
C HIS A 63 3.35 12.36 -1.24
N LYS A 64 2.09 11.85 -1.25
CA LYS A 64 1.81 10.44 -1.57
C LYS A 64 2.20 10.09 -3.01
N LEU A 65 1.92 10.98 -3.95
CA LEU A 65 2.34 10.82 -5.35
C LEU A 65 3.86 10.80 -5.46
N ALA A 66 4.55 11.77 -4.84
CA ALA A 66 6.00 11.86 -4.84
C ALA A 66 6.65 10.56 -4.34
N ARG A 67 6.09 9.95 -3.29
CA ARG A 67 6.55 8.66 -2.76
C ARG A 67 6.41 7.53 -3.78
N THR A 68 5.24 7.44 -4.42
CA THR A 68 5.01 6.43 -5.47
C THR A 68 5.97 6.63 -6.65
N LEU A 69 6.23 7.88 -7.05
CA LEU A 69 7.17 8.22 -8.10
C LEU A 69 8.62 7.92 -7.71
N GLY A 70 8.97 8.10 -6.45
CA GLY A 70 10.31 7.82 -5.90
C GLY A 70 10.62 6.33 -5.75
N ALA A 71 9.62 5.46 -5.71
CA ALA A 71 9.79 4.04 -5.55
C ALA A 71 10.63 3.43 -6.68
N ARG A 72 11.55 2.54 -6.34
CA ARG A 72 12.41 1.84 -7.31
C ARG A 72 11.66 0.70 -7.99
N HIS A 73 10.84 -0.01 -7.20
CA HIS A 73 10.10 -1.18 -7.63
C HIS A 73 8.62 -1.06 -7.25
N ALA A 74 7.77 -1.76 -7.99
CA ALA A 74 6.32 -1.79 -7.74
C ALA A 74 5.98 -2.22 -6.30
N HIS A 75 6.74 -3.14 -5.74
CA HIS A 75 6.53 -3.68 -4.39
C HIS A 75 6.75 -2.64 -3.28
N GLU A 76 7.67 -1.69 -3.47
CA GLU A 76 7.87 -0.59 -2.52
C GLU A 76 6.62 0.27 -2.38
N THR A 77 5.79 0.37 -3.42
CA THR A 77 4.53 1.12 -3.35
C THR A 77 3.51 0.50 -2.41
N TYR A 78 3.56 -0.82 -2.22
CA TYR A 78 2.73 -1.50 -1.22
C TYR A 78 3.23 -1.19 0.19
N ARG A 79 4.53 -1.37 0.46
CA ARG A 79 5.15 -1.08 1.76
C ARG A 79 4.86 0.37 2.20
N GLU A 80 5.01 1.34 1.32
CA GLU A 80 4.69 2.75 1.58
C GLU A 80 3.21 3.01 1.94
N ARG A 81 2.31 2.12 1.57
CA ARG A 81 0.88 2.24 1.86
C ARG A 81 0.45 1.61 3.17
N VAL A 82 1.13 0.56 3.59
CA VAL A 82 0.80 -0.19 4.81
C VAL A 82 1.65 0.25 6.00
N SER A 83 2.83 0.84 5.77
CA SER A 83 3.71 1.31 6.85
C SER A 83 3.24 2.63 7.41
N HIS A 84 3.04 2.68 8.73
CA HIS A 84 2.81 3.93 9.48
C HIS A 84 4.13 4.67 9.71
N TRP A 85 5.22 3.94 9.94
CA TRP A 85 6.56 4.46 10.13
C TRP A 85 7.46 4.01 8.99
N ARG A 86 8.24 4.95 8.43
CA ARG A 86 9.11 4.68 7.27
C ARG A 86 10.42 4.02 7.67
N THR A 87 10.95 4.49 8.76
CA THR A 87 12.24 4.09 9.32
C THR A 87 12.03 3.71 10.80
N PRO A 88 11.39 2.56 11.08
CA PRO A 88 11.16 2.13 12.45
C PRO A 88 12.45 2.03 13.26
N ALA A 89 13.56 1.70 12.61
CA ALA A 89 14.87 1.63 13.23
C ALA A 89 15.36 2.98 13.82
N ASP A 90 14.87 4.11 13.29
CA ASP A 90 15.25 5.43 13.81
C ASP A 90 14.56 5.77 15.14
N LEU A 91 13.53 5.02 15.50
CA LEU A 91 12.78 5.22 16.74
C LEU A 91 13.45 4.58 17.96
N VAL A 92 14.24 3.55 17.74
CA VAL A 92 14.91 2.80 18.81
C VAL A 92 16.40 2.76 18.54
N ILE A 93 17.18 3.28 19.48
CA ILE A 93 18.64 3.34 19.37
C ILE A 93 19.23 1.93 19.19
N GLY A 94 19.99 1.71 18.12
CA GLY A 94 20.60 0.43 17.80
C GLY A 94 19.65 -0.63 17.22
N ALA A 95 18.39 -0.27 16.94
CA ALA A 95 17.45 -1.20 16.31
C ALA A 95 17.82 -1.50 14.85
N ARG A 96 17.49 -2.71 14.44
CA ARG A 96 17.52 -3.15 13.04
C ARG A 96 16.14 -3.68 12.68
N GLU A 97 15.63 -3.28 11.54
CA GLU A 97 14.39 -3.85 11.00
C GLU A 97 14.67 -5.31 10.58
N PRO A 98 13.93 -6.29 11.12
CA PRO A 98 14.12 -7.68 10.72
C PRO A 98 13.66 -7.88 9.28
N ALA A 99 14.20 -8.91 8.63
CA ALA A 99 13.70 -9.36 7.35
C ALA A 99 12.34 -10.04 7.57
N ASP A 100 11.32 -9.52 6.94
CA ASP A 100 9.94 -10.03 7.00
C ASP A 100 9.31 -10.10 5.60
N ALA A 101 8.05 -10.49 5.52
CA ALA A 101 7.32 -10.58 4.26
C ALA A 101 7.24 -9.23 3.50
N LEU A 102 7.36 -8.09 4.18
CA LEU A 102 7.31 -6.77 3.55
C LEU A 102 8.68 -6.32 3.02
N THR A 103 9.77 -6.82 3.61
CA THR A 103 11.13 -6.34 3.36
C THR A 103 11.97 -7.31 2.55
N ASP A 104 11.69 -8.63 2.63
CA ASP A 104 12.45 -9.68 1.93
C ASP A 104 11.77 -10.13 0.64
N PRO A 105 12.34 -9.84 -0.54
CA PRO A 105 11.80 -10.28 -1.83
C PRO A 105 11.62 -11.80 -1.97
N ARG A 106 12.34 -12.60 -1.19
CA ARG A 106 12.22 -14.07 -1.22
C ARG A 106 10.88 -14.56 -0.65
N CYS A 107 10.25 -13.75 0.20
CA CYS A 107 8.95 -14.03 0.78
C CYS A 107 7.78 -13.55 -0.10
N TRP A 108 8.07 -12.90 -1.23
CA TRP A 108 7.02 -12.32 -2.06
C TRP A 108 6.35 -13.36 -2.94
N PRO A 109 5.00 -13.36 -2.97
CA PRO A 109 4.28 -14.28 -3.82
C PRO A 109 4.51 -13.96 -5.30
N ALA A 110 4.67 -15.01 -6.11
CA ALA A 110 4.72 -14.87 -7.56
C ALA A 110 3.34 -14.51 -8.09
N THR A 111 3.19 -13.31 -8.63
CA THR A 111 1.91 -12.79 -9.12
C THR A 111 2.04 -12.14 -10.49
N ASP A 112 0.96 -12.17 -11.26
CA ASP A 112 0.93 -11.62 -12.63
C ASP A 112 0.79 -10.10 -12.68
N SER A 113 0.35 -9.49 -11.58
CA SER A 113 0.07 -8.05 -11.52
C SER A 113 0.34 -7.47 -10.15
N LEU A 114 0.60 -6.17 -10.11
CA LEU A 114 0.77 -5.44 -8.86
C LEU A 114 -0.49 -5.52 -7.96
N GLN A 115 -1.68 -5.58 -8.56
CA GLN A 115 -2.92 -5.73 -7.79
C GLN A 115 -2.95 -7.08 -7.07
N HIS A 116 -2.66 -8.17 -7.78
CA HIS A 116 -2.61 -9.51 -7.19
C HIS A 116 -1.51 -9.61 -6.14
N HIS A 117 -0.36 -8.97 -6.37
CA HIS A 117 0.70 -8.89 -5.38
C HIS A 117 0.22 -8.21 -4.09
N MET A 118 -0.41 -7.05 -4.19
CA MET A 118 -0.94 -6.34 -3.01
C MET A 118 -2.01 -7.14 -2.28
N MET A 119 -2.90 -7.84 -3.01
CA MET A 119 -3.92 -8.71 -2.41
C MET A 119 -3.28 -9.88 -1.67
N ALA A 120 -2.27 -10.51 -2.26
CA ALA A 120 -1.56 -11.62 -1.64
C ALA A 120 -0.77 -11.16 -0.40
N MET A 121 -0.12 -10.02 -0.47
CA MET A 121 0.57 -9.44 0.69
C MET A 121 -0.40 -9.06 1.83
N ASP A 122 -1.57 -8.50 1.51
CA ASP A 122 -2.60 -8.24 2.53
C ASP A 122 -3.08 -9.55 3.18
N ALA A 123 -3.21 -10.63 2.41
CA ALA A 123 -3.59 -11.94 2.94
C ALA A 123 -2.51 -12.55 3.83
N LEU A 124 -1.23 -12.28 3.56
CA LEU A 124 -0.10 -12.81 4.33
C LEU A 124 0.24 -11.97 5.58
N THR A 125 -0.08 -10.68 5.59
CA THR A 125 0.35 -9.76 6.66
C THR A 125 -0.84 -9.08 7.33
N TYR A 126 -1.54 -8.19 6.61
CA TYR A 126 -2.60 -7.37 7.18
C TYR A 126 -3.78 -8.20 7.71
N LEU A 127 -4.17 -9.25 6.99
CA LEU A 127 -5.30 -10.10 7.38
C LEU A 127 -5.03 -10.83 8.70
N PRO A 128 -3.93 -11.61 8.87
CA PRO A 128 -3.67 -12.30 10.12
C PRO A 128 -3.30 -11.37 11.27
N ASP A 129 -2.41 -10.42 11.05
CA ASP A 129 -1.77 -9.64 12.12
C ASP A 129 -2.64 -8.49 12.61
N ASP A 130 -3.54 -7.96 11.77
CA ASP A 130 -4.42 -6.85 12.15
C ASP A 130 -5.88 -7.27 12.25
N ILE A 131 -6.48 -7.73 11.15
CA ILE A 131 -7.94 -7.98 11.08
C ILE A 131 -8.35 -9.15 11.95
N LEU A 132 -7.73 -10.33 11.75
CA LEU A 132 -8.11 -11.53 12.49
C LEU A 132 -7.73 -11.43 13.95
N ALA A 133 -6.59 -10.86 14.28
CA ALA A 133 -6.19 -10.63 15.67
C ALA A 133 -7.17 -9.71 16.41
N LYS A 134 -7.68 -8.66 15.77
CA LYS A 134 -8.69 -7.76 16.36
C LYS A 134 -10.03 -8.43 16.54
N VAL A 135 -10.50 -9.17 15.52
CA VAL A 135 -11.78 -9.87 15.57
C VAL A 135 -11.76 -10.94 16.65
N ASP A 136 -10.70 -11.74 16.70
CA ASP A 136 -10.55 -12.79 17.71
C ASP A 136 -10.54 -12.21 19.13
N ARG A 137 -9.69 -11.22 19.39
CA ARG A 137 -9.60 -10.59 20.73
C ARG A 137 -10.91 -9.93 21.15
N ALA A 138 -11.59 -9.24 20.24
CA ALA A 138 -12.86 -8.59 20.54
C ALA A 138 -13.96 -9.61 20.83
N ALA A 139 -14.01 -10.71 20.09
CA ALA A 139 -14.97 -11.78 20.28
C ALA A 139 -14.70 -12.55 21.57
N MET A 140 -13.45 -12.92 21.82
CA MET A 140 -13.05 -13.65 23.04
C MET A 140 -13.25 -12.82 24.32
N ALA A 141 -13.20 -11.50 24.24
CA ALA A 141 -13.49 -10.62 25.39
C ALA A 141 -14.92 -10.80 25.94
N VAL A 142 -15.82 -11.32 25.11
CA VAL A 142 -17.22 -11.66 25.49
C VAL A 142 -17.50 -13.17 25.37
N SER A 143 -16.45 -13.99 25.38
CA SER A 143 -16.52 -15.45 25.28
C SER A 143 -17.22 -15.97 24.02
N LEU A 144 -17.12 -15.24 22.92
CA LEU A 144 -17.66 -15.63 21.62
C LEU A 144 -16.56 -16.16 20.72
N GLU A 145 -16.71 -17.39 20.24
CA GLU A 145 -15.85 -17.95 19.20
C GLU A 145 -16.38 -17.56 17.81
N THR A 146 -15.54 -16.93 17.00
CA THR A 146 -15.90 -16.55 15.63
C THR A 146 -15.31 -17.52 14.61
N ARG A 147 -16.08 -17.83 13.59
CA ARG A 147 -15.65 -18.63 12.43
C ARG A 147 -15.88 -17.83 11.17
N VAL A 148 -14.87 -17.74 10.32
CA VAL A 148 -14.91 -16.99 9.07
C VAL A 148 -14.91 -17.97 7.89
N PRO A 149 -16.06 -18.26 7.26
CA PRO A 149 -16.13 -19.27 6.19
C PRO A 149 -15.25 -18.98 4.98
N PHE A 150 -15.01 -17.70 4.69
CA PHE A 150 -14.16 -17.28 3.57
C PHE A 150 -12.66 -17.56 3.79
N LEU A 151 -12.25 -17.94 5.00
CA LEU A 151 -10.88 -18.36 5.31
C LEU A 151 -10.68 -19.87 5.22
N ASP A 152 -11.71 -20.65 4.89
CA ASP A 152 -11.53 -22.06 4.55
C ASP A 152 -10.57 -22.17 3.37
N HIS A 153 -9.51 -22.99 3.52
CA HIS A 153 -8.46 -23.10 2.51
C HIS A 153 -9.01 -23.45 1.12
N ARG A 154 -10.10 -24.26 1.03
CA ARG A 154 -10.74 -24.62 -0.23
C ARG A 154 -11.37 -23.42 -0.93
N VAL A 155 -11.97 -22.51 -0.16
CA VAL A 155 -12.56 -21.26 -0.67
C VAL A 155 -11.45 -20.32 -1.13
N VAL A 156 -10.39 -20.17 -0.34
CA VAL A 156 -9.22 -19.36 -0.66
C VAL A 156 -8.56 -19.87 -1.94
N GLU A 157 -8.27 -21.17 -2.03
CA GLU A 157 -7.66 -21.76 -3.23
C GLU A 157 -8.52 -21.56 -4.48
N LEU A 158 -9.84 -21.78 -4.38
CA LEU A 158 -10.75 -21.55 -5.49
C LEU A 158 -10.73 -20.08 -5.95
N ALA A 159 -10.77 -19.15 -4.99
CA ALA A 159 -10.72 -17.72 -5.29
C ALA A 159 -9.42 -17.31 -6.01
N TRP A 160 -8.28 -17.81 -5.54
CA TRP A 160 -6.98 -17.53 -6.15
C TRP A 160 -6.81 -18.18 -7.53
N ARG A 161 -7.29 -19.41 -7.72
CA ARG A 161 -7.30 -20.05 -9.05
C ARG A 161 -8.12 -19.28 -10.08
N ARG A 162 -9.17 -18.59 -9.63
CA ARG A 162 -9.99 -17.74 -10.51
C ARG A 162 -9.41 -16.36 -10.76
N ALA A 163 -8.70 -15.82 -9.78
CA ALA A 163 -8.14 -14.48 -9.85
C ALA A 163 -6.78 -14.41 -10.58
N CYS A 164 -5.96 -15.46 -10.48
CA CYS A 164 -4.61 -15.50 -11.00
C CYS A 164 -4.47 -16.54 -12.10
N SER A 165 -3.78 -16.18 -13.20
CA SER A 165 -3.42 -17.11 -14.26
C SER A 165 -2.29 -18.06 -13.84
N LYS A 166 -1.55 -17.73 -12.80
CA LYS A 166 -0.51 -18.56 -12.18
C LYS A 166 -0.83 -18.83 -10.72
N PRO A 167 -0.43 -19.98 -10.15
CA PRO A 167 -0.58 -20.25 -8.74
C PRO A 167 0.26 -19.23 -7.94
N CYS A 168 -0.41 -18.41 -7.13
CA CYS A 168 0.23 -17.36 -6.34
C CYS A 168 0.97 -17.91 -5.12
N PHE A 169 0.63 -19.12 -4.69
CA PHE A 169 1.21 -19.81 -3.53
C PHE A 169 1.68 -21.19 -3.96
N THR A 170 2.90 -21.27 -4.43
CA THR A 170 3.65 -22.54 -4.51
C THR A 170 4.60 -22.56 -3.33
N CYS A 171 4.26 -23.36 -2.33
CA CYS A 171 5.24 -23.79 -1.33
C CYS A 171 6.22 -24.76 -1.96
#